data_1e77a6aed1eddcba20abce8ca73d98c8
#
_entry.id   1e77a6aed1eddcba20abce8ca73d98c8
#
_cell.length_a   1.000
_cell.length_b   1.000
_cell.length_c   1.000
_cell.angle_alpha   90.00
_cell.angle_beta   90.00
_cell.angle_gamma   90.00
#
_symmetry.space_group_name_H-M   'P 1'
#
loop_
_entity.id
_entity.type
_entity.pdbx_description
1 polymer ?
#
loop_
_entity_poly.entity_id
_entity_poly.type
_entity_poly.pdbx_seq_one_letter_code
_entity_poly.pdbx_strand_id
1 'polypeptide(L)'
;MVVRWQPSQDFDPDDLTQRAMLLANDCKYKVRKNKHNIISAVGKPGSGKTYGMIDFAIKTQKKINGKDWDVKDKLALDAQTFYKLVDVAKSGDVIIFDEIGAMTGMNSRKAMSSENVALSSLFQTIRSRNLIIILTTPNFGYIDKSLRELIDFNLTAERIDYKLNLCKFKITALQINEIKAKIYYHFPRVFMPNKGVFMMPHIYTELPPEEQIKDYEEMKQAYQDKLNTIIQAQLKRMTDKETGASQLKPDERKAYELYTQEMPQLQIYEELGCSTNKGKRILDIALLKMGIENKVCYAQKNRPNVGEALLKWKKENGKI
;
A
#
# COMPACT_ATOMS: atom_id res chain seq x y z
N MET A 1 22.77 -4.16 22.40
CA MET A 1 24.02 -4.60 21.73
C MET A 1 24.33 -3.58 20.64
N VAL A 2 25.51 -2.99 20.61
CA VAL A 2 25.88 -2.04 19.55
C VAL A 2 26.29 -2.85 18.32
N VAL A 3 25.65 -2.57 17.17
CA VAL A 3 26.05 -3.21 15.90
C VAL A 3 27.45 -2.76 15.52
N ARG A 4 28.36 -3.72 15.37
CA ARG A 4 29.77 -3.49 14.99
C ARG A 4 30.02 -4.14 13.63
N TRP A 5 30.41 -3.35 12.66
CA TRP A 5 30.76 -3.80 11.32
C TRP A 5 32.27 -3.90 11.15
N GLN A 6 32.70 -4.98 10.51
CA GLN A 6 34.10 -5.14 10.10
C GLN A 6 34.17 -4.93 8.59
N PRO A 7 34.82 -3.87 8.12
CA PRO A 7 35.01 -3.65 6.69
C PRO A 7 36.00 -4.67 6.09
N SER A 8 35.97 -4.82 4.77
CA SER A 8 37.03 -5.49 4.04
C SER A 8 38.34 -4.72 4.15
N GLN A 9 39.47 -5.38 3.81
CA GLN A 9 40.79 -4.72 3.83
C GLN A 9 40.85 -3.49 2.92
N ASP A 10 40.11 -3.52 1.80
CA ASP A 10 40.07 -2.47 0.78
C ASP A 10 39.00 -1.40 1.05
N PHE A 11 38.40 -1.37 2.25
CA PHE A 11 37.38 -0.37 2.57
C PHE A 11 37.99 1.01 2.74
N ASP A 12 37.56 1.94 1.88
CA ASP A 12 37.87 3.35 2.01
C ASP A 12 36.69 4.09 2.70
N PRO A 13 36.90 4.65 3.91
CA PRO A 13 35.87 5.41 4.60
C PRO A 13 35.47 6.72 3.90
N ASP A 14 36.33 7.24 3.02
CA ASP A 14 36.09 8.45 2.26
C ASP A 14 35.31 8.18 0.97
N ASP A 15 35.29 6.93 0.50
CA ASP A 15 34.41 6.49 -0.57
C ASP A 15 32.97 6.30 -0.04
N LEU A 16 32.12 7.27 -0.35
CA LEU A 16 30.74 7.29 0.12
C LEU A 16 29.92 6.07 -0.35
N THR A 17 30.23 5.56 -1.53
CA THR A 17 29.47 4.41 -2.11
C THR A 17 29.77 3.11 -1.38
N GLN A 18 30.98 2.94 -0.85
CA GLN A 18 31.34 1.74 -0.09
C GLN A 18 30.60 1.63 1.24
N ARG A 19 30.08 2.73 1.79
CA ARG A 19 29.35 2.69 3.07
C ARG A 19 28.08 1.84 3.00
N ALA A 20 27.36 1.86 1.89
CA ALA A 20 26.20 0.98 1.69
C ALA A 20 26.60 -0.50 1.66
N MET A 21 27.80 -0.81 1.16
CA MET A 21 28.32 -2.17 1.11
C MET A 21 28.61 -2.77 2.47
N LEU A 22 28.82 -1.95 3.51
CA LEU A 22 28.93 -2.44 4.90
C LEU A 22 27.61 -3.01 5.39
N LEU A 23 26.49 -2.37 5.07
CA LEU A 23 25.14 -2.91 5.36
C LEU A 23 24.90 -4.19 4.57
N ALA A 24 25.26 -4.24 3.30
CA ALA A 24 25.16 -5.45 2.47
C ALA A 24 26.01 -6.62 3.04
N ASN A 25 27.20 -6.32 3.58
CA ASN A 25 28.02 -7.32 4.26
C ASN A 25 27.37 -7.84 5.56
N ASP A 26 26.73 -6.96 6.34
CA ASP A 26 25.94 -7.36 7.53
C ASP A 26 24.79 -8.28 7.13
N CYS A 27 24.05 -7.95 6.06
CA CYS A 27 23.01 -8.80 5.50
C CYS A 27 23.56 -10.18 5.11
N LYS A 28 24.67 -10.21 4.39
CA LYS A 28 25.33 -11.47 4.02
C LYS A 28 25.75 -12.30 5.23
N TYR A 29 26.33 -11.66 6.26
CA TYR A 29 26.70 -12.31 7.50
C TYR A 29 25.48 -12.93 8.20
N LYS A 30 24.38 -12.17 8.31
CA LYS A 30 23.15 -12.65 8.95
C LYS A 30 22.54 -13.82 8.20
N VAL A 31 22.45 -13.76 6.87
CA VAL A 31 21.98 -14.89 6.04
C VAL A 31 22.79 -16.16 6.31
N ARG A 32 24.14 -16.06 6.36
CA ARG A 32 25.01 -17.20 6.68
C ARG A 32 24.80 -17.75 8.10
N LYS A 33 24.25 -16.94 9.00
CA LYS A 33 23.94 -17.32 10.40
C LYS A 33 22.47 -17.71 10.58
N ASN A 34 21.74 -17.99 9.49
CA ASN A 34 20.32 -18.28 9.50
C ASN A 34 19.48 -17.21 10.21
N LYS A 35 19.82 -15.94 9.97
CA LYS A 35 19.07 -14.79 10.48
C LYS A 35 18.43 -14.03 9.33
N HIS A 36 17.22 -13.51 9.57
CA HIS A 36 16.55 -12.62 8.65
C HIS A 36 17.17 -11.21 8.71
N ASN A 37 16.85 -10.40 7.71
CA ASN A 37 17.13 -8.97 7.68
C ASN A 37 15.89 -8.22 7.24
N ILE A 38 15.38 -7.34 8.08
CA ILE A 38 14.29 -6.43 7.71
C ILE A 38 14.81 -5.00 7.85
N ILE A 39 14.75 -4.28 6.74
CA ILE A 39 15.25 -2.90 6.61
C ILE A 39 14.06 -2.03 6.27
N SER A 40 13.84 -0.95 6.99
CA SER A 40 12.87 0.08 6.60
C SER A 40 13.57 1.25 5.94
N ALA A 41 13.01 1.77 4.86
CA ALA A 41 13.44 2.99 4.19
C ALA A 41 12.32 4.04 4.27
N VAL A 42 12.59 5.11 5.00
CA VAL A 42 11.60 6.15 5.33
C VAL A 42 11.98 7.46 4.66
N GLY A 43 11.00 8.20 4.16
CA GLY A 43 11.23 9.52 3.59
C GLY A 43 10.03 10.07 2.85
N LYS A 44 9.99 11.38 2.70
CA LYS A 44 8.92 12.06 1.96
C LYS A 44 8.87 11.59 0.49
N PRO A 45 7.72 11.72 -0.19
CA PRO A 45 7.67 11.53 -1.64
C PRO A 45 8.77 12.38 -2.34
N GLY A 46 9.43 11.82 -3.34
CA GLY A 46 10.53 12.48 -4.05
C GLY A 46 11.87 12.54 -3.33
N SER A 47 12.02 11.89 -2.15
CA SER A 47 13.29 11.86 -1.41
C SER A 47 14.34 10.87 -1.94
N GLY A 48 14.04 10.14 -3.01
CA GLY A 48 14.94 9.12 -3.59
C GLY A 48 14.92 7.77 -2.87
N LYS A 49 14.03 7.57 -1.87
CA LYS A 49 14.01 6.33 -1.06
C LYS A 49 13.89 5.06 -1.88
N THR A 50 12.94 4.99 -2.83
CA THR A 50 12.70 3.76 -3.59
C THR A 50 13.84 3.47 -4.56
N TYR A 51 14.29 4.47 -5.31
CA TYR A 51 15.45 4.30 -6.22
C TYR A 51 16.72 3.91 -5.47
N GLY A 52 17.00 4.58 -4.33
CA GLY A 52 18.14 4.21 -3.51
C GLY A 52 18.04 2.78 -2.97
N MET A 53 16.84 2.30 -2.68
CA MET A 53 16.64 0.91 -2.23
C MET A 53 16.71 -0.09 -3.36
N ILE A 54 16.34 0.26 -4.59
CA ILE A 54 16.55 -0.56 -5.79
C ILE A 54 18.06 -0.75 -6.02
N ASP A 55 18.86 0.33 -6.03
CA ASP A 55 20.32 0.24 -6.16
C ASP A 55 20.93 -0.64 -5.06
N PHE A 56 20.52 -0.40 -3.80
CA PHE A 56 20.97 -1.20 -2.68
C PHE A 56 20.61 -2.68 -2.82
N ALA A 57 19.40 -3.00 -3.31
CA ALA A 57 18.94 -4.37 -3.52
C ALA A 57 19.77 -5.09 -4.60
N ILE A 58 20.02 -4.42 -5.73
CA ILE A 58 20.86 -4.94 -6.82
C ILE A 58 22.25 -5.31 -6.30
N LYS A 59 22.91 -4.37 -5.62
CA LYS A 59 24.26 -4.56 -5.09
C LYS A 59 24.29 -5.65 -4.00
N THR A 60 23.29 -5.67 -3.13
CA THR A 60 23.18 -6.65 -2.04
C THR A 60 22.93 -8.05 -2.56
N GLN A 61 21.99 -8.22 -3.50
CA GLN A 61 21.71 -9.51 -4.13
C GLN A 61 22.94 -10.10 -4.80
N LYS A 62 23.64 -9.29 -5.60
CA LYS A 62 24.88 -9.69 -6.25
C LYS A 62 25.97 -10.07 -5.26
N LYS A 63 26.09 -9.34 -4.15
CA LYS A 63 27.07 -9.60 -3.09
C LYS A 63 26.81 -10.89 -2.33
N ILE A 64 25.54 -11.26 -2.11
CA ILE A 64 25.18 -12.43 -1.28
C ILE A 64 25.29 -13.72 -2.07
N ASN A 65 24.64 -13.79 -3.21
CA ASN A 65 24.47 -15.04 -3.98
C ASN A 65 24.95 -14.94 -5.43
N GLY A 66 25.56 -13.83 -5.85
CA GLY A 66 26.11 -13.65 -7.20
C GLY A 66 25.06 -13.48 -8.30
N LYS A 67 23.76 -13.38 -7.95
CA LYS A 67 22.66 -13.27 -8.89
C LYS A 67 22.29 -11.82 -9.16
N ASP A 68 21.77 -11.57 -10.34
CA ASP A 68 21.15 -10.29 -10.66
C ASP A 68 19.82 -10.13 -9.94
N TRP A 69 19.42 -8.91 -9.71
CA TRP A 69 18.17 -8.51 -9.09
C TRP A 69 17.34 -7.72 -10.09
N ASP A 70 16.07 -8.03 -10.22
CA ASP A 70 15.17 -7.39 -11.14
C ASP A 70 13.93 -6.87 -10.42
N VAL A 71 13.50 -5.65 -10.78
CA VAL A 71 12.34 -4.97 -10.20
C VAL A 71 11.08 -5.80 -10.40
N LYS A 72 10.85 -6.36 -11.60
CA LYS A 72 9.64 -7.12 -11.92
C LYS A 72 9.48 -8.38 -11.08
N ASP A 73 10.61 -8.99 -10.73
CA ASP A 73 10.65 -10.28 -10.02
C ASP A 73 10.78 -10.14 -8.51
N LYS A 74 11.21 -8.96 -8.00
CA LYS A 74 11.62 -8.81 -6.60
C LYS A 74 11.04 -7.57 -5.91
N LEU A 75 10.19 -6.78 -6.59
CA LEU A 75 9.53 -5.63 -6.00
C LEU A 75 8.00 -5.84 -5.99
N ALA A 76 7.39 -5.62 -4.84
CA ALA A 76 5.94 -5.65 -4.68
C ALA A 76 5.39 -4.27 -4.37
N LEU A 77 4.28 -3.92 -5.02
CA LEU A 77 3.49 -2.72 -4.75
C LEU A 77 2.23 -3.02 -3.93
N ASP A 78 1.89 -4.30 -3.72
CA ASP A 78 0.73 -4.75 -2.95
C ASP A 78 1.04 -6.03 -2.13
N ALA A 79 0.22 -6.29 -1.10
CA ALA A 79 0.41 -7.42 -0.19
C ALA A 79 0.31 -8.77 -0.88
N GLN A 80 -0.57 -8.93 -1.87
CA GLN A 80 -0.75 -10.19 -2.58
C GLN A 80 0.50 -10.53 -3.40
N THR A 81 1.02 -9.53 -4.13
CA THR A 81 2.27 -9.67 -4.87
C THR A 81 3.43 -9.95 -3.91
N PHE A 82 3.53 -9.21 -2.80
CA PHE A 82 4.56 -9.45 -1.79
C PHE A 82 4.51 -10.88 -1.24
N TYR A 83 3.32 -11.39 -0.91
CA TYR A 83 3.14 -12.77 -0.44
C TYR A 83 3.67 -13.78 -1.46
N LYS A 84 3.30 -13.63 -2.75
CA LYS A 84 3.76 -14.51 -3.83
C LYS A 84 5.28 -14.47 -3.99
N LEU A 85 5.89 -13.29 -3.93
CA LEU A 85 7.35 -13.15 -4.02
C LEU A 85 8.05 -13.83 -2.85
N VAL A 86 7.56 -13.64 -1.63
CA VAL A 86 8.10 -14.33 -0.45
C VAL A 86 7.98 -15.84 -0.55
N ASP A 87 6.87 -16.34 -1.10
CA ASP A 87 6.62 -17.79 -1.20
C ASP A 87 7.62 -18.52 -2.12
N VAL A 88 7.99 -17.88 -3.23
CA VAL A 88 8.94 -18.45 -4.20
C VAL A 88 10.41 -18.10 -3.91
N ALA A 89 10.66 -17.17 -2.99
CA ALA A 89 11.99 -16.66 -2.68
C ALA A 89 12.89 -17.72 -2.05
N LYS A 90 14.18 -17.63 -2.37
CA LYS A 90 15.23 -18.50 -1.83
C LYS A 90 16.04 -17.74 -0.78
N SER A 91 16.70 -18.48 0.11
CA SER A 91 17.59 -17.90 1.12
C SER A 91 18.60 -16.93 0.49
N GLY A 92 18.71 -15.74 1.06
CA GLY A 92 19.56 -14.64 0.57
C GLY A 92 18.94 -13.79 -0.53
N ASP A 93 17.71 -14.07 -0.94
CA ASP A 93 17.01 -13.19 -1.89
C ASP A 93 16.61 -11.87 -1.20
N VAL A 94 16.71 -10.77 -1.97
CA VAL A 94 16.32 -9.42 -1.55
C VAL A 94 14.97 -9.10 -2.16
N ILE A 95 13.99 -8.75 -1.35
CA ILE A 95 12.63 -8.38 -1.79
C ILE A 95 12.34 -6.98 -1.28
N ILE A 96 11.84 -6.11 -2.15
CA ILE A 96 11.34 -4.78 -1.80
C ILE A 96 9.81 -4.81 -1.72
N PHE A 97 9.26 -4.29 -0.65
CA PHE A 97 7.84 -3.98 -0.53
C PHE A 97 7.69 -2.46 -0.46
N ASP A 98 7.27 -1.87 -1.57
CA ASP A 98 7.19 -0.42 -1.72
C ASP A 98 5.88 0.13 -1.17
N GLU A 99 5.96 1.28 -0.51
CA GLU A 99 4.84 2.05 0.06
C GLU A 99 3.90 1.25 0.99
N ILE A 100 4.47 0.43 1.90
CA ILE A 100 3.70 -0.42 2.82
C ILE A 100 2.59 0.35 3.58
N GLY A 101 2.72 1.65 3.80
CA GLY A 101 1.73 2.49 4.48
C GLY A 101 0.58 2.95 3.59
N ALA A 102 0.73 2.96 2.27
CA ALA A 102 -0.32 3.40 1.35
C ALA A 102 -1.45 2.35 1.22
N MET A 103 -1.14 1.10 1.46
CA MET A 103 -2.10 -0.01 1.36
C MET A 103 -3.11 -0.06 2.50
N THR A 104 -2.77 0.48 3.65
CA THR A 104 -3.71 0.57 4.78
C THR A 104 -4.84 1.55 4.52
N GLY A 105 -5.01 2.00 3.25
CA GLY A 105 -6.06 2.86 2.73
C GLY A 105 -6.66 3.75 3.77
N MET A 106 -6.93 4.99 3.60
CA MET A 106 -7.59 6.01 4.45
C MET A 106 -8.19 5.58 5.83
N ASN A 107 -8.11 4.30 6.18
CA ASN A 107 -8.60 3.66 7.40
C ASN A 107 -7.46 3.10 8.27
N SER A 108 -6.42 3.90 8.56
CA SER A 108 -5.44 3.58 9.61
C SER A 108 -6.09 3.30 10.99
N ARG A 109 -7.38 3.57 11.12
CA ARG A 109 -8.19 3.23 12.30
C ARG A 109 -8.71 1.79 12.31
N LYS A 110 -8.61 1.03 11.22
CA LYS A 110 -8.87 -0.43 11.21
C LYS A 110 -7.56 -1.20 11.40
N ALA A 111 -6.90 -1.00 12.54
CA ALA A 111 -5.70 -1.74 12.93
C ALA A 111 -5.90 -3.28 12.96
N MET A 112 -7.12 -3.75 12.82
CA MET A 112 -7.52 -5.16 12.79
C MET A 112 -8.06 -5.58 11.41
N SER A 113 -7.61 -4.97 10.30
CA SER A 113 -7.95 -5.54 9.00
C SER A 113 -7.32 -6.93 8.88
N SER A 114 -8.04 -7.89 8.32
CA SER A 114 -7.54 -9.25 8.06
C SER A 114 -6.20 -9.25 7.30
N GLU A 115 -5.96 -8.23 6.48
CA GLU A 115 -4.72 -8.04 5.73
C GLU A 115 -3.54 -7.69 6.64
N ASN A 116 -3.70 -6.81 7.62
CA ASN A 116 -2.63 -6.45 8.56
C ASN A 116 -2.25 -7.63 9.45
N VAL A 117 -3.23 -8.42 9.88
CA VAL A 117 -3.00 -9.64 10.65
C VAL A 117 -2.25 -10.67 9.79
N ALA A 118 -2.66 -10.87 8.54
CA ALA A 118 -1.99 -11.77 7.60
C ALA A 118 -0.54 -11.33 7.31
N LEU A 119 -0.31 -10.04 7.08
CA LEU A 119 1.04 -9.50 6.89
C LEU A 119 1.91 -9.69 8.14
N SER A 120 1.41 -9.39 9.33
CA SER A 120 2.16 -9.60 10.57
C SER A 120 2.54 -11.07 10.78
N SER A 121 1.62 -11.99 10.49
CA SER A 121 1.88 -13.44 10.53
C SER A 121 2.92 -13.84 9.48
N LEU A 122 2.84 -13.30 8.26
CA LEU A 122 3.82 -13.54 7.21
C LEU A 122 5.22 -13.10 7.65
N PHE A 123 5.37 -11.90 8.22
CA PHE A 123 6.67 -11.42 8.70
C PHE A 123 7.28 -12.29 9.81
N GLN A 124 6.44 -12.90 10.64
CA GLN A 124 6.93 -13.89 11.62
C GLN A 124 7.47 -15.15 10.95
N THR A 125 6.83 -15.63 9.86
CA THR A 125 7.28 -16.81 9.12
C THR A 125 8.52 -16.55 8.26
N ILE A 126 8.68 -15.33 7.75
CA ILE A 126 9.86 -14.92 6.96
C ILE A 126 11.18 -15.13 7.71
N ARG A 127 11.15 -15.06 9.05
CA ARG A 127 12.34 -15.25 9.89
C ARG A 127 13.08 -16.56 9.62
N SER A 128 12.38 -17.64 9.30
CA SER A 128 12.97 -18.95 8.99
C SER A 128 13.51 -19.07 7.56
N ARG A 129 13.15 -18.15 6.66
CA ARG A 129 13.52 -18.22 5.24
C ARG A 129 14.84 -17.49 4.90
N ASN A 130 15.44 -16.78 5.84
CA ASN A 130 16.71 -16.04 5.67
C ASN A 130 16.68 -15.04 4.51
N LEU A 131 15.54 -14.34 4.33
CA LEU A 131 15.36 -13.32 3.31
C LEU A 131 15.86 -11.96 3.79
N ILE A 132 16.16 -11.09 2.84
CA ILE A 132 16.37 -9.67 3.08
C ILE A 132 15.13 -8.94 2.58
N ILE A 133 14.40 -8.32 3.50
CA ILE A 133 13.18 -7.58 3.17
C ILE A 133 13.46 -6.09 3.36
N ILE A 134 13.16 -5.31 2.34
CA ILE A 134 13.24 -3.84 2.37
C ILE A 134 11.82 -3.30 2.30
N LEU A 135 11.43 -2.51 3.29
CA LEU A 135 10.11 -1.90 3.39
C LEU A 135 10.25 -0.41 3.16
N THR A 136 9.59 0.14 2.15
CA THR A 136 9.56 1.60 2.00
C THR A 136 8.27 2.18 2.54
N THR A 137 8.35 3.38 3.10
CA THR A 137 7.19 4.09 3.65
C THR A 137 7.46 5.59 3.72
N PRO A 138 6.44 6.46 3.59
CA PRO A 138 6.62 7.89 3.84
C PRO A 138 6.97 8.21 5.30
N ASN A 139 6.44 7.45 6.25
CA ASN A 139 6.60 7.68 7.68
C ASN A 139 6.73 6.35 8.42
N PHE A 140 7.72 6.24 9.32
CA PHE A 140 7.93 5.05 10.15
C PHE A 140 6.71 4.68 11.01
N GLY A 141 5.92 5.67 11.42
CA GLY A 141 4.68 5.47 12.18
C GLY A 141 3.59 4.70 11.43
N TYR A 142 3.66 4.61 10.09
CA TYR A 142 2.71 3.84 9.28
C TYR A 142 2.97 2.33 9.32
N ILE A 143 4.15 1.93 9.76
CA ILE A 143 4.47 0.51 10.00
C ILE A 143 3.84 0.11 11.33
N ASP A 144 3.13 -1.02 11.35
CA ASP A 144 2.56 -1.55 12.59
C ASP A 144 3.62 -1.81 13.66
N LYS A 145 3.23 -1.67 14.96
CA LYS A 145 4.16 -1.82 16.08
C LYS A 145 4.85 -3.19 16.07
N SER A 146 4.10 -4.26 15.83
CA SER A 146 4.65 -5.62 15.81
C SER A 146 5.69 -5.82 14.72
N LEU A 147 5.47 -5.21 13.56
CA LEU A 147 6.42 -5.24 12.46
C LEU A 147 7.65 -4.36 12.74
N ARG A 148 7.46 -3.18 13.38
CA ARG A 148 8.60 -2.31 13.78
C ARG A 148 9.57 -3.04 14.72
N GLU A 149 9.08 -3.93 15.56
CA GLU A 149 9.89 -4.74 16.46
C GLU A 149 10.76 -5.79 15.72
N LEU A 150 10.42 -6.11 14.47
CA LEU A 150 11.20 -7.04 13.63
C LEU A 150 12.24 -6.34 12.76
N ILE A 151 12.21 -5.00 12.68
CA ILE A 151 13.12 -4.23 11.84
C ILE A 151 14.50 -4.15 12.49
N ASP A 152 15.52 -4.50 11.72
CA ASP A 152 16.94 -4.43 12.14
C ASP A 152 17.52 -3.02 11.93
N PHE A 153 17.21 -2.41 10.77
CA PHE A 153 17.74 -1.09 10.40
C PHE A 153 16.65 -0.20 9.84
N ASN A 154 16.70 1.06 10.23
CA ASN A 154 15.90 2.11 9.62
C ASN A 154 16.80 3.07 8.85
N LEU A 155 16.48 3.28 7.58
CA LEU A 155 17.14 4.19 6.68
C LEU A 155 16.22 5.39 6.45
N THR A 156 16.63 6.58 6.85
CA THR A 156 15.85 7.79 6.60
C THR A 156 16.48 8.55 5.43
N ALA A 157 15.77 8.65 4.31
CA ALA A 157 16.21 9.43 3.15
C ALA A 157 16.21 10.92 3.49
N GLU A 158 17.40 11.54 3.49
CA GLU A 158 17.58 12.94 3.88
C GLU A 158 17.59 13.88 2.67
N ARG A 159 18.36 13.53 1.63
CA ARG A 159 18.50 14.35 0.43
C ARG A 159 19.05 13.54 -0.74
N ILE A 160 18.79 14.04 -1.94
CA ILE A 160 19.43 13.61 -3.18
C ILE A 160 20.51 14.63 -3.52
N ASP A 161 21.71 14.15 -3.80
CA ASP A 161 22.78 14.93 -4.40
C ASP A 161 22.76 14.71 -5.91
N TYR A 162 22.14 15.63 -6.63
CA TYR A 162 21.99 15.54 -8.08
C TYR A 162 23.32 15.68 -8.85
N LYS A 163 24.36 16.25 -8.22
CA LYS A 163 25.68 16.38 -8.87
C LYS A 163 26.44 15.06 -8.87
N LEU A 164 26.30 14.31 -7.78
CA LEU A 164 26.96 13.02 -7.60
C LEU A 164 26.04 11.84 -7.93
N ASN A 165 24.78 12.08 -8.27
CA ASN A 165 23.74 11.05 -8.44
C ASN A 165 23.64 10.10 -7.24
N LEU A 166 23.77 10.64 -6.02
CA LEU A 166 23.74 9.90 -4.78
C LEU A 166 22.51 10.27 -3.94
N CYS A 167 21.86 9.27 -3.36
CA CYS A 167 20.88 9.46 -2.31
C CYS A 167 21.52 9.21 -0.94
N LYS A 168 21.43 10.20 -0.05
CA LYS A 168 21.95 10.12 1.30
C LYS A 168 20.90 9.61 2.25
N PHE A 169 21.20 8.54 2.97
CA PHE A 169 20.36 7.97 4.01
C PHE A 169 21.04 8.06 5.38
N LYS A 170 20.29 8.55 6.36
CA LYS A 170 20.65 8.38 7.76
C LYS A 170 20.29 6.96 8.18
N ILE A 171 21.26 6.21 8.69
CA ILE A 171 21.06 4.82 9.13
C ILE A 171 21.02 4.71 10.63
N THR A 172 20.05 3.97 11.16
CA THR A 172 19.98 3.60 12.58
C THR A 172 19.69 2.10 12.70
N ALA A 173 20.41 1.44 13.58
CA ALA A 173 20.12 0.08 14.01
C ALA A 173 19.07 0.11 15.12
N LEU A 174 18.07 -0.73 15.05
CA LEU A 174 17.01 -0.84 16.04
C LEU A 174 17.37 -1.92 17.05
N GLN A 175 17.23 -1.59 18.33
CA GLN A 175 17.40 -2.53 19.42
C GLN A 175 16.15 -2.51 20.30
N ILE A 176 15.54 -3.66 20.48
CA ILE A 176 14.36 -3.81 21.32
C ILE A 176 14.78 -4.17 22.72
N ASN A 177 14.20 -3.49 23.69
CA ASN A 177 14.25 -3.91 25.08
C ASN A 177 13.02 -4.80 25.35
N GLU A 178 13.24 -6.08 25.45
CA GLU A 178 12.18 -7.10 25.63
C GLU A 178 11.34 -6.88 26.90
N ILE A 179 11.95 -6.35 27.96
CA ILE A 179 11.26 -6.11 29.25
C ILE A 179 10.35 -4.88 29.18
N LYS A 180 10.83 -3.80 28.53
CA LYS A 180 10.13 -2.51 28.51
C LYS A 180 9.33 -2.29 27.20
N ALA A 181 9.42 -3.21 26.25
CA ALA A 181 8.86 -3.09 24.90
C ALA A 181 9.19 -1.74 24.23
N LYS A 182 10.40 -1.22 24.47
CA LYS A 182 10.89 0.05 23.90
C LYS A 182 11.92 -0.22 22.83
N ILE A 183 11.83 0.53 21.72
CA ILE A 183 12.79 0.49 20.63
C ILE A 183 13.83 1.59 20.88
N TYR A 184 15.10 1.22 20.88
CA TYR A 184 16.23 2.14 20.93
C TYR A 184 16.89 2.21 19.55
N TYR A 185 17.38 3.39 19.21
CA TYR A 185 17.99 3.68 17.91
C TYR A 185 19.45 3.99 18.11
N HIS A 186 20.34 3.24 17.47
CA HIS A 186 21.78 3.38 17.57
C HIS A 186 22.40 3.56 16.19
N PHE A 187 23.42 4.41 16.10
CA PHE A 187 24.24 4.42 14.89
C PHE A 187 25.13 3.17 14.84
N PRO A 188 25.22 2.49 13.68
CA PRO A 188 26.18 1.41 13.49
C PRO A 188 27.59 1.92 13.72
N ARG A 189 28.46 1.06 14.26
CA ARG A 189 29.87 1.34 14.48
C ARG A 189 30.71 0.46 13.57
N VAL A 190 31.68 1.06 12.90
CA VAL A 190 32.64 0.37 12.05
C VAL A 190 33.94 0.24 12.80
N PHE A 191 34.45 -0.97 12.91
CA PHE A 191 35.74 -1.26 13.51
C PHE A 191 36.78 -1.44 12.41
N MET A 192 37.78 -0.56 12.37
CA MET A 192 38.91 -0.67 11.46
C MET A 192 40.18 -1.04 12.27
N PRO A 193 40.86 -2.13 11.91
CA PRO A 193 42.01 -2.64 12.69
C PRO A 193 43.07 -1.57 13.04
N ASN A 194 43.32 -0.65 12.09
CA ASN A 194 44.36 0.36 12.24
C ASN A 194 43.88 1.78 12.58
N LYS A 195 42.55 2.02 12.54
CA LYS A 195 41.95 3.36 12.71
C LYS A 195 40.94 3.41 13.85
N GLY A 196 40.75 2.31 14.60
CA GLY A 196 39.86 2.26 15.76
C GLY A 196 38.37 2.10 15.36
N VAL A 197 37.49 2.61 16.22
CA VAL A 197 36.05 2.51 16.05
C VAL A 197 35.47 3.87 15.69
N PHE A 198 34.73 3.96 14.62
CA PHE A 198 33.97 5.17 14.27
C PHE A 198 32.46 4.89 14.09
N MET A 199 31.65 5.92 14.33
CA MET A 199 30.22 5.84 14.07
C MET A 199 29.92 6.09 12.59
N MET A 200 28.99 5.33 12.03
CA MET A 200 28.55 5.50 10.65
C MET A 200 27.08 5.93 10.60
N PRO A 201 26.79 7.24 10.70
CA PRO A 201 25.42 7.74 10.71
C PRO A 201 24.77 7.78 9.34
N HIS A 202 25.54 7.68 8.26
CA HIS A 202 25.02 7.80 6.90
C HIS A 202 25.58 6.74 5.96
N ILE A 203 24.72 6.27 5.07
CA ILE A 203 25.09 5.50 3.87
C ILE A 203 24.61 6.24 2.62
N TYR A 204 25.17 5.89 1.49
CA TYR A 204 24.85 6.51 0.22
C TYR A 204 24.57 5.41 -0.83
N THR A 205 23.55 5.62 -1.64
CA THR A 205 23.18 4.75 -2.75
C THR A 205 23.20 5.54 -4.03
N GLU A 206 23.45 4.87 -5.12
CA GLU A 206 23.50 5.47 -6.45
C GLU A 206 22.12 5.44 -7.13
N LEU A 207 22.03 6.09 -8.28
CA LEU A 207 20.88 5.94 -9.14
C LEU A 207 20.92 4.53 -9.75
N PRO A 208 19.81 3.75 -9.70
CA PRO A 208 19.80 2.44 -10.32
C PRO A 208 19.88 2.52 -11.85
N PRO A 209 20.18 1.41 -12.56
CA PRO A 209 20.19 1.37 -14.03
C PRO A 209 18.88 1.87 -14.63
N GLU A 210 18.93 2.57 -15.76
CA GLU A 210 17.76 3.16 -16.42
C GLU A 210 16.66 2.14 -16.73
N GLU A 211 17.05 0.92 -17.12
CA GLU A 211 16.12 -0.18 -17.35
C GLU A 211 15.28 -0.49 -16.10
N GLN A 212 15.92 -0.59 -14.95
CA GLN A 212 15.23 -0.87 -13.66
C GLN A 212 14.34 0.31 -13.23
N ILE A 213 14.74 1.55 -13.54
CA ILE A 213 13.90 2.72 -13.28
C ILE A 213 12.65 2.67 -14.15
N LYS A 214 12.82 2.42 -15.45
CA LYS A 214 11.70 2.34 -16.41
C LYS A 214 10.71 1.25 -16.01
N ASP A 215 11.20 0.07 -15.70
CA ASP A 215 10.39 -1.06 -15.28
C ASP A 215 9.61 -0.75 -14.00
N TYR A 216 10.24 -0.09 -13.02
CA TYR A 216 9.58 0.35 -11.80
C TYR A 216 8.47 1.38 -12.07
N GLU A 217 8.74 2.39 -12.89
CA GLU A 217 7.74 3.42 -13.21
C GLU A 217 6.54 2.85 -13.97
N GLU A 218 6.76 1.93 -14.90
CA GLU A 218 5.70 1.21 -15.63
C GLU A 218 4.83 0.40 -14.66
N MET A 219 5.46 -0.36 -13.75
CA MET A 219 4.74 -1.13 -12.72
C MET A 219 3.94 -0.22 -11.79
N LYS A 220 4.53 0.89 -11.37
CA LYS A 220 3.89 1.86 -10.47
C LYS A 220 2.71 2.55 -11.13
N GLN A 221 2.83 2.95 -12.40
CA GLN A 221 1.74 3.55 -13.16
C GLN A 221 0.57 2.57 -13.32
N ALA A 222 0.83 1.34 -13.73
CA ALA A 222 -0.20 0.30 -13.86
C ALA A 222 -0.92 0.03 -12.52
N TYR A 223 -0.17 0.05 -11.41
CA TYR A 223 -0.74 -0.12 -10.08
C TYR A 223 -1.62 1.08 -9.67
N GLN A 224 -1.20 2.30 -9.95
CA GLN A 224 -1.97 3.52 -9.68
C GLN A 224 -3.27 3.55 -10.48
N ASP A 225 -3.26 3.17 -11.75
CA ASP A 225 -4.45 3.11 -12.61
C ASP A 225 -5.46 2.10 -12.06
N LYS A 226 -4.98 0.94 -11.60
CA LYS A 226 -5.81 -0.07 -10.92
C LYS A 226 -6.43 0.49 -9.63
N LEU A 227 -5.65 1.17 -8.80
CA LEU A 227 -6.14 1.79 -7.57
C LEU A 227 -7.19 2.86 -7.86
N ASN A 228 -6.96 3.74 -8.82
CA ASN A 228 -7.89 4.78 -9.22
C ASN A 228 -9.24 4.19 -9.65
N THR A 229 -9.21 3.10 -10.43
CA THR A 229 -10.44 2.38 -10.84
C THR A 229 -11.21 1.85 -9.63
N ILE A 230 -10.52 1.26 -8.65
CA ILE A 230 -11.13 0.74 -7.42
C ILE A 230 -11.73 1.89 -6.59
N ILE A 231 -10.99 3.00 -6.43
CA ILE A 231 -11.44 4.17 -5.67
C ILE A 231 -12.68 4.78 -6.32
N GLN A 232 -12.68 4.96 -7.64
CA GLN A 232 -13.84 5.48 -8.38
C GLN A 232 -15.08 4.59 -8.20
N ALA A 233 -14.90 3.26 -8.27
CA ALA A 233 -16.00 2.33 -8.03
C ALA A 233 -16.53 2.39 -6.58
N GLN A 234 -15.66 2.60 -5.59
CA GLN A 234 -16.07 2.78 -4.19
C GLN A 234 -16.81 4.10 -3.97
N LEU A 235 -16.31 5.20 -4.55
CA LEU A 235 -16.96 6.51 -4.47
C LEU A 235 -18.35 6.45 -5.11
N LYS A 236 -18.48 5.84 -6.29
CA LYS A 236 -19.77 5.63 -6.94
C LYS A 236 -20.75 4.87 -6.04
N ARG A 237 -20.31 3.78 -5.40
CA ARG A 237 -21.13 3.02 -4.44
C ARG A 237 -21.53 3.83 -3.21
N MET A 238 -20.68 4.73 -2.72
CA MET A 238 -21.00 5.62 -1.59
C MET A 238 -22.06 6.64 -2.01
N THR A 239 -21.88 7.29 -3.17
CA THR A 239 -22.87 8.22 -3.72
C THR A 239 -24.21 7.53 -3.97
N ASP A 240 -24.21 6.32 -4.56
CA ASP A 240 -25.41 5.53 -4.75
C ASP A 240 -26.14 5.20 -3.43
N LYS A 241 -25.39 4.98 -2.33
CA LYS A 241 -25.98 4.77 -1.00
C LYS A 241 -26.59 6.04 -0.42
N GLU A 242 -25.90 7.17 -0.54
CA GLU A 242 -26.37 8.47 -0.05
C GLU A 242 -27.59 8.96 -0.82
N THR A 243 -27.64 8.70 -2.13
CA THR A 243 -28.79 9.06 -2.99
C THR A 243 -29.96 8.07 -2.91
N GLY A 244 -29.84 6.99 -2.13
CA GLY A 244 -30.89 5.96 -2.04
C GLY A 244 -30.94 5.00 -3.25
N ALA A 245 -30.08 5.22 -4.28
CA ALA A 245 -30.07 4.40 -5.50
C ALA A 245 -29.76 2.92 -5.22
N SER A 246 -29.06 2.61 -4.11
CA SER A 246 -28.81 1.22 -3.68
C SER A 246 -30.06 0.48 -3.18
N GLN A 247 -31.13 1.21 -2.86
CA GLN A 247 -32.41 0.65 -2.43
C GLN A 247 -33.35 0.36 -3.61
N LEU A 248 -32.96 0.78 -4.81
CA LEU A 248 -33.75 0.55 -6.03
C LEU A 248 -33.54 -0.88 -6.54
N LYS A 249 -34.66 -1.54 -6.91
CA LYS A 249 -34.63 -2.79 -7.68
C LYS A 249 -34.08 -2.53 -9.09
N PRO A 250 -33.58 -3.55 -9.80
CA PRO A 250 -33.01 -3.36 -11.15
C PRO A 250 -33.90 -2.56 -12.09
N ASP A 251 -35.21 -2.88 -12.16
CA ASP A 251 -36.17 -2.16 -13.00
C ASP A 251 -36.41 -0.72 -12.51
N GLU A 252 -36.44 -0.50 -11.20
CA GLU A 252 -36.59 0.83 -10.59
C GLU A 252 -35.34 1.70 -10.87
N ARG A 253 -34.15 1.10 -10.85
CA ARG A 253 -32.92 1.78 -11.21
C ARG A 253 -32.88 2.17 -12.67
N LYS A 254 -33.21 1.25 -13.58
CA LYS A 254 -33.29 1.55 -15.01
C LYS A 254 -34.30 2.66 -15.29
N ALA A 255 -35.49 2.60 -14.66
CA ALA A 255 -36.49 3.66 -14.78
C ALA A 255 -35.98 5.04 -14.31
N TYR A 256 -35.28 5.06 -13.20
CA TYR A 256 -34.69 6.29 -12.64
C TYR A 256 -33.56 6.86 -13.52
N GLU A 257 -32.68 6.02 -14.03
CA GLU A 257 -31.61 6.41 -14.96
C GLU A 257 -32.17 7.03 -16.26
N LEU A 258 -33.19 6.42 -16.85
CA LEU A 258 -33.84 6.98 -18.02
C LEU A 258 -34.60 8.29 -17.74
N TYR A 259 -35.18 8.42 -16.55
CA TYR A 259 -35.81 9.66 -16.09
C TYR A 259 -34.80 10.81 -15.90
N THR A 260 -33.62 10.53 -15.36
CA THR A 260 -32.56 11.53 -15.19
C THR A 260 -31.93 11.99 -16.51
N GLN A 261 -32.12 11.20 -17.58
CA GLN A 261 -31.75 11.56 -18.97
C GLN A 261 -32.84 12.38 -19.67
N GLU A 262 -33.85 12.86 -18.90
CA GLU A 262 -34.98 13.65 -19.41
C GLU A 262 -35.84 12.91 -20.47
N MET A 263 -35.78 11.58 -20.46
CA MET A 263 -36.55 10.77 -21.39
C MET A 263 -38.07 10.87 -21.08
N PRO A 264 -38.95 11.03 -22.11
CA PRO A 264 -40.38 11.06 -21.91
C PRO A 264 -40.90 9.79 -21.22
N GLN A 265 -41.82 9.94 -20.24
CA GLN A 265 -42.28 8.82 -19.42
C GLN A 265 -42.83 7.62 -20.25
N LEU A 266 -43.50 7.88 -21.35
CA LEU A 266 -44.01 6.82 -22.22
C LEU A 266 -42.88 5.97 -22.83
N GLN A 267 -41.80 6.62 -23.25
CA GLN A 267 -40.61 5.93 -23.77
C GLN A 267 -39.90 5.12 -22.69
N ILE A 268 -39.83 5.65 -21.45
CA ILE A 268 -39.28 4.90 -20.29
C ILE A 268 -40.04 3.59 -20.10
N TYR A 269 -41.38 3.62 -20.23
CA TYR A 269 -42.19 2.41 -20.05
C TYR A 269 -41.99 1.39 -21.19
N GLU A 270 -41.79 1.85 -22.41
CA GLU A 270 -41.43 1.01 -23.56
C GLU A 270 -40.07 0.36 -23.39
N GLU A 271 -39.05 1.14 -22.95
CA GLU A 271 -37.69 0.64 -22.68
C GLU A 271 -37.61 -0.35 -21.50
N LEU A 272 -38.57 -0.26 -20.57
CA LEU A 272 -38.74 -1.25 -19.49
C LEU A 272 -39.48 -2.51 -19.95
N GLY A 273 -39.99 -2.54 -21.18
CA GLY A 273 -40.73 -3.68 -21.72
C GLY A 273 -42.02 -3.99 -20.95
N CYS A 274 -42.66 -2.96 -20.36
CA CYS A 274 -43.84 -3.18 -19.52
C CYS A 274 -45.02 -2.26 -19.93
N SER A 275 -46.23 -2.67 -19.50
CA SER A 275 -47.44 -1.87 -19.75
C SER A 275 -47.32 -0.51 -19.05
N THR A 276 -47.97 0.52 -19.61
CA THR A 276 -47.96 1.91 -19.09
C THR A 276 -48.27 2.00 -17.59
N ASN A 277 -49.26 1.23 -17.12
CA ASN A 277 -49.59 1.20 -15.68
C ASN A 277 -48.49 0.60 -14.81
N LYS A 278 -47.81 -0.47 -15.28
CA LYS A 278 -46.73 -1.11 -14.57
C LYS A 278 -45.45 -0.22 -14.59
N GLY A 279 -45.12 0.35 -15.76
CA GLY A 279 -43.98 1.27 -15.92
C GLY A 279 -44.12 2.52 -15.06
N LYS A 280 -45.30 3.12 -15.04
CA LYS A 280 -45.60 4.26 -14.16
C LYS A 280 -45.40 3.90 -12.70
N ARG A 281 -45.88 2.75 -12.23
CA ARG A 281 -45.71 2.31 -10.85
C ARG A 281 -44.23 2.10 -10.47
N ILE A 282 -43.42 1.52 -11.37
CA ILE A 282 -41.99 1.32 -11.18
C ILE A 282 -41.29 2.67 -11.04
N LEU A 283 -41.56 3.60 -11.95
CA LEU A 283 -40.97 4.94 -11.93
C LEU A 283 -41.40 5.73 -10.69
N ASP A 284 -42.67 5.72 -10.28
CA ASP A 284 -43.17 6.40 -9.09
C ASP A 284 -42.48 5.86 -7.81
N ILE A 285 -42.30 4.54 -7.70
CA ILE A 285 -41.59 3.93 -6.58
C ILE A 285 -40.10 4.33 -6.59
N ALA A 286 -39.46 4.37 -7.74
CA ALA A 286 -38.09 4.77 -7.91
C ALA A 286 -37.88 6.22 -7.46
N LEU A 287 -38.67 7.15 -7.97
CA LEU A 287 -38.62 8.58 -7.61
C LEU A 287 -38.89 8.82 -6.13
N LEU A 288 -39.84 8.08 -5.57
CA LEU A 288 -40.16 8.15 -4.15
C LEU A 288 -38.99 7.73 -3.28
N LYS A 289 -38.34 6.61 -3.61
CA LYS A 289 -37.17 6.10 -2.89
C LYS A 289 -35.99 7.09 -2.99
N MET A 290 -35.91 7.84 -4.08
CA MET A 290 -34.92 8.89 -4.31
C MET A 290 -35.28 10.21 -3.65
N GLY A 291 -36.45 10.32 -2.98
CA GLY A 291 -36.91 11.54 -2.34
C GLY A 291 -37.38 12.63 -3.31
N ILE A 292 -37.64 12.29 -4.57
CA ILE A 292 -38.12 13.20 -5.60
C ILE A 292 -39.64 13.17 -5.62
N GLU A 293 -40.28 14.30 -5.33
CA GLU A 293 -41.72 14.43 -5.46
C GLU A 293 -42.12 14.50 -6.95
N ASN A 294 -42.84 13.46 -7.41
CA ASN A 294 -43.35 13.49 -8.75
C ASN A 294 -44.59 14.39 -8.82
N LYS A 295 -44.46 15.58 -9.42
CA LYS A 295 -45.53 16.57 -9.53
C LYS A 295 -46.84 16.00 -10.19
N VAL A 296 -46.75 14.89 -10.90
CA VAL A 296 -47.91 14.19 -11.54
C VAL A 296 -48.71 13.34 -10.53
N CYS A 297 -48.16 12.97 -9.41
CA CYS A 297 -48.87 12.16 -8.37
C CYS A 297 -49.95 12.95 -7.59
N TYR A 298 -49.95 14.27 -7.62
CA TYR A 298 -50.95 15.08 -6.90
C TYR A 298 -52.38 14.94 -7.52
N ALA A 299 -52.49 14.53 -8.75
CA ALA A 299 -53.82 14.39 -9.42
C ALA A 299 -54.54 13.07 -9.11
N GLN A 300 -53.95 12.13 -8.38
CA GLN A 300 -54.56 10.81 -8.10
C GLN A 300 -54.55 10.43 -6.60
N LYS A 301 -54.95 11.36 -5.74
CA LYS A 301 -55.11 11.11 -4.29
C LYS A 301 -56.13 10.04 -3.87
N ASN A 302 -56.81 9.41 -4.78
CA ASN A 302 -57.93 8.50 -4.48
C ASN A 302 -57.70 7.03 -4.85
N ARG A 303 -56.44 6.53 -4.86
CA ARG A 303 -56.23 5.09 -5.02
C ARG A 303 -55.52 4.52 -3.76
N PRO A 304 -56.17 3.59 -3.00
CA PRO A 304 -55.70 3.12 -1.69
C PRO A 304 -54.38 2.37 -1.68
N ASN A 305 -53.94 1.80 -2.81
CA ASN A 305 -52.77 0.93 -2.89
C ASN A 305 -51.38 1.61 -2.88
N VAL A 306 -51.29 2.89 -3.24
CA VAL A 306 -49.98 3.61 -3.25
C VAL A 306 -49.67 4.16 -1.85
N GLY A 307 -50.70 4.59 -1.12
CA GLY A 307 -50.60 5.08 0.23
C GLY A 307 -50.17 4.01 1.23
N GLU A 308 -50.68 2.79 1.08
CA GLU A 308 -50.28 1.66 1.95
C GLU A 308 -48.88 1.17 1.69
N ALA A 309 -48.44 1.13 0.45
CA ALA A 309 -47.05 0.81 0.11
C ALA A 309 -46.05 1.87 0.62
N LEU A 310 -46.47 3.12 0.58
CA LEU A 310 -45.71 4.26 1.11
C LEU A 310 -45.57 4.20 2.65
N LEU A 311 -46.67 3.95 3.33
CA LEU A 311 -46.71 3.81 4.80
C LEU A 311 -45.90 2.61 5.28
N LYS A 312 -45.99 1.49 4.55
CA LYS A 312 -45.19 0.29 4.84
C LYS A 312 -43.71 0.54 4.66
N TRP A 313 -43.31 1.20 3.57
CA TRP A 313 -41.91 1.57 3.32
C TRP A 313 -41.38 2.56 4.35
N LYS A 314 -42.16 3.60 4.72
CA LYS A 314 -41.76 4.57 5.75
C LYS A 314 -41.59 3.93 7.12
N LYS A 315 -42.46 2.97 7.50
CA LYS A 315 -42.35 2.19 8.74
C LYS A 315 -41.12 1.28 8.74
N GLU A 316 -40.83 0.61 7.60
CA GLU A 316 -39.68 -0.29 7.48
C GLU A 316 -38.33 0.45 7.48
N ASN A 317 -38.32 1.75 7.14
CA ASN A 317 -37.10 2.57 7.08
C ASN A 317 -37.00 3.65 8.17
N GLY A 318 -37.81 3.57 9.23
CA GLY A 318 -37.70 4.44 10.41
C GLY A 318 -37.96 5.92 10.14
N LYS A 319 -38.76 6.26 9.11
CA LYS A 319 -39.09 7.65 8.74
C LYS A 319 -40.47 8.09 9.27
N ILE A 320 -41.12 7.27 10.06
CA ILE A 320 -42.27 7.59 10.95
C ILE A 320 -42.12 6.77 12.21
#